data_75925c7aa766dbc71455480650a2af86
#
_entry.id   75925c7aa766dbc71455480650a2af86
#
_cell.length_a   1.000
_cell.length_b   1.000
_cell.length_c   1.000
_cell.angle_alpha   90.00
_cell.angle_beta   90.00
_cell.angle_gamma   90.00
#
_symmetry.space_group_name_H-M   'P 1'
#
loop_
_entity.id
_entity.type
_entity.pdbx_description
1 polymer ?
#
loop_
_entity_poly.entity_id
_entity_poly.type
_entity_poly.pdbx_seq_one_letter_code
_entity_poly.pdbx_strand_id
1 'polypeptide(L)'
;MTFEEIKNNEEINEFINKGNYNLGLLGYTDHSQIHCSIVADTAAMILKKFGYSEHDIELAKIAGYMHDIGNAINRTHHAEYGGLLADGILKKNGHEH
;
A
#
# COMPACT_ATOMS: atom_id res chain seq x y z
N MET A 1 2.43 -13.41 1.60
CA MET A 1 2.04 -12.52 2.72
C MET A 1 0.55 -12.26 2.69
N THR A 2 -0.08 -12.28 3.84
CA THR A 2 -1.48 -11.89 3.97
C THR A 2 -1.60 -10.38 4.12
N PHE A 3 -2.78 -9.84 3.92
CA PHE A 3 -3.04 -8.42 4.16
C PHE A 3 -2.74 -8.04 5.61
N GLU A 4 -3.11 -8.89 6.58
CA GLU A 4 -2.84 -8.62 8.00
C GLU A 4 -1.33 -8.51 8.27
N GLU A 5 -0.53 -9.37 7.67
CA GLU A 5 0.93 -9.29 7.78
C GLU A 5 1.47 -7.99 7.18
N ILE A 6 0.93 -7.56 6.04
CA ILE A 6 1.31 -6.29 5.38
C ILE A 6 0.93 -5.11 6.25
N LYS A 7 -0.30 -5.08 6.75
CA LYS A 7 -0.80 -3.98 7.59
C LYS A 7 0.01 -3.82 8.88
N ASN A 8 0.56 -4.91 9.39
CA ASN A 8 1.35 -4.91 10.61
C ASN A 8 2.87 -4.92 10.35
N ASN A 9 3.29 -4.84 9.09
CA ASN A 9 4.71 -4.84 8.74
C ASN A 9 5.35 -3.49 9.07
N GLU A 10 6.36 -3.52 9.95
CA GLU A 10 7.02 -2.32 10.41
C GLU A 10 7.70 -1.54 9.29
N GLU A 11 8.38 -2.23 8.38
CA GLU A 11 9.08 -1.60 7.26
C GLU A 11 8.11 -0.89 6.31
N ILE A 12 7.01 -1.55 5.96
CA ILE A 12 5.97 -0.95 5.11
C ILE A 12 5.39 0.30 5.77
N ASN A 13 5.06 0.22 7.05
CA ASN A 13 4.46 1.34 7.76
C ASN A 13 5.45 2.49 7.96
N GLU A 14 6.74 2.21 8.10
CA GLU A 14 7.76 3.27 8.11
C GLU A 14 7.81 4.01 6.78
N PHE A 15 7.75 3.29 5.64
CA PHE A 15 7.70 3.93 4.33
C PHE A 15 6.43 4.76 4.15
N ILE A 16 5.28 4.26 4.61
CA ILE A 16 4.02 5.01 4.55
C ILE A 16 4.13 6.30 5.36
N ASN A 17 4.65 6.21 6.58
CA ASN A 17 4.79 7.38 7.45
C ASN A 17 5.78 8.39 6.87
N LYS A 18 6.89 7.93 6.28
CA LYS A 18 7.86 8.80 5.63
C LYS A 18 7.25 9.49 4.42
N GLY A 19 6.47 8.75 3.61
CA GLY A 19 5.77 9.32 2.48
C GLY A 19 4.75 10.38 2.90
N ASN A 20 4.00 10.10 3.95
CA ASN A 20 3.04 11.06 4.50
C ASN A 20 3.73 12.33 4.99
N TYR A 21 4.86 12.20 5.67
CA TYR A 21 5.66 13.34 6.10
C TYR A 21 6.12 14.18 4.90
N ASN A 22 6.66 13.54 3.88
CA ASN A 22 7.13 14.23 2.67
C ASN A 22 6.00 14.97 1.97
N LEU A 23 4.82 14.35 1.86
CA LEU A 23 3.65 14.97 1.25
C LEU A 23 3.16 16.16 2.07
N GLY A 24 3.21 16.07 3.40
CA GLY A 24 2.86 17.16 4.30
C GLY A 24 3.72 18.41 4.06
N LEU A 25 5.02 18.22 3.82
CA LEU A 25 5.95 19.30 3.49
C LEU A 25 5.60 19.98 2.16
N LEU A 26 5.00 19.24 1.24
CA LEU A 26 4.57 19.75 -0.07
C LEU A 26 3.14 20.31 -0.07
N GLY A 27 2.44 20.26 1.06
CA GLY A 27 1.07 20.76 1.19
C GLY A 27 -0.02 19.80 0.72
N TYR A 28 0.29 18.52 0.51
CA TYR A 28 -0.70 17.52 0.17
C TYR A 28 -1.49 17.06 1.38
N THR A 29 -2.67 16.46 1.12
CA THR A 29 -3.53 15.91 2.16
C THR A 29 -2.95 14.66 2.79
N ASP A 30 -3.62 14.15 3.84
CA ASP A 30 -3.15 12.99 4.59
C ASP A 30 -3.08 11.71 3.74
N HIS A 31 -1.91 11.06 3.75
CA HIS A 31 -1.64 9.77 3.11
C HIS A 31 -1.11 8.76 4.15
N SER A 32 -1.61 8.86 5.39
CA SER A 32 -1.22 8.02 6.51
C SER A 32 -1.71 6.58 6.37
N GLN A 33 -1.39 5.77 7.37
CA GLN A 33 -1.89 4.39 7.47
C GLN A 33 -3.42 4.34 7.49
N ILE A 34 -4.07 5.35 8.06
CA ILE A 34 -5.54 5.44 8.06
C ILE A 34 -6.08 5.54 6.64
N HIS A 35 -5.50 6.42 5.82
CA HIS A 35 -5.85 6.54 4.40
C HIS A 35 -5.62 5.23 3.66
N CYS A 36 -4.45 4.61 3.86
CA CYS A 36 -4.12 3.34 3.22
C CYS A 36 -5.12 2.24 3.57
N SER A 37 -5.56 2.18 4.83
CA SER A 37 -6.57 1.22 5.28
C SER A 37 -7.92 1.47 4.60
N ILE A 38 -8.32 2.73 4.46
CA ILE A 38 -9.58 3.09 3.79
C ILE A 38 -9.54 2.67 2.32
N VAL A 39 -8.43 2.90 1.64
CA VAL A 39 -8.26 2.50 0.23
C VAL A 39 -8.34 0.98 0.10
N ALA A 40 -7.67 0.24 0.99
CA ALA A 40 -7.71 -1.21 0.99
C ALA A 40 -9.13 -1.74 1.20
N ASP A 41 -9.84 -1.22 2.18
CA ASP A 41 -11.22 -1.64 2.51
C ASP A 41 -12.19 -1.31 1.37
N THR A 42 -12.03 -0.16 0.73
CA THR A 42 -12.85 0.25 -0.41
C THR A 42 -12.63 -0.68 -1.60
N ALA A 43 -11.38 -1.00 -1.91
CA ALA A 43 -11.05 -1.93 -2.98
C ALA A 43 -11.66 -3.31 -2.72
N ALA A 44 -11.55 -3.81 -1.49
CA ALA A 44 -12.14 -5.09 -1.10
C ALA A 44 -13.65 -5.10 -1.27
N MET A 45 -14.33 -4.03 -0.84
CA MET A 45 -15.78 -3.91 -0.93
C MET A 45 -16.25 -3.94 -2.39
N ILE A 46 -15.56 -3.23 -3.27
CA ILE A 46 -15.90 -3.19 -4.70
C ILE A 46 -15.78 -4.58 -5.33
N LEU A 47 -14.65 -5.25 -5.10
CA LEU A 47 -14.42 -6.57 -5.68
C LEU A 47 -15.36 -7.61 -5.12
N LYS A 48 -15.66 -7.56 -3.84
CA LYS A 48 -16.63 -8.46 -3.20
C LYS A 48 -18.02 -8.30 -3.81
N LYS A 49 -18.44 -7.06 -4.08
CA LYS A 49 -19.74 -6.76 -4.71
C LYS A 49 -19.86 -7.40 -6.08
N PHE A 50 -18.77 -7.49 -6.84
CA PHE A 50 -18.77 -8.07 -8.18
C PHE A 50 -18.39 -9.55 -8.21
N GLY A 51 -18.31 -10.20 -7.05
CA GLY A 51 -18.12 -11.65 -6.97
C GLY A 51 -16.71 -12.16 -7.23
N TYR A 52 -15.70 -11.32 -7.06
CA TYR A 52 -14.30 -11.76 -7.18
C TYR A 52 -13.91 -12.74 -6.08
N SER A 53 -12.91 -13.57 -6.34
CA SER A 53 -12.42 -14.55 -5.36
C SER A 53 -11.80 -13.88 -4.13
N GLU A 54 -11.74 -14.62 -3.03
CA GLU A 54 -11.07 -14.12 -1.82
C GLU A 54 -9.60 -13.83 -2.07
N HIS A 55 -8.94 -14.60 -2.93
CA HIS A 55 -7.55 -14.35 -3.32
C HIS A 55 -7.40 -13.01 -4.01
N ASP A 56 -8.29 -12.70 -4.98
CA ASP A 56 -8.26 -11.43 -5.68
C ASP A 56 -8.58 -10.25 -4.76
N ILE A 57 -9.51 -10.44 -3.83
CA ILE A 57 -9.85 -9.42 -2.83
C ILE A 57 -8.62 -9.15 -1.94
N GLU A 58 -7.93 -10.18 -1.50
CA GLU A 58 -6.71 -10.05 -0.68
C GLU A 58 -5.62 -9.27 -1.44
N LEU A 59 -5.38 -9.62 -2.71
CA LEU A 59 -4.40 -8.89 -3.53
C LEU A 59 -4.77 -7.42 -3.71
N ALA A 60 -6.06 -7.13 -3.90
CA ALA A 60 -6.53 -5.75 -4.02
C ALA A 60 -6.33 -4.96 -2.73
N LYS A 61 -6.55 -5.58 -1.57
CA LYS A 61 -6.30 -4.96 -0.27
C LYS A 61 -4.82 -4.62 -0.09
N ILE A 62 -3.94 -5.55 -0.44
CA ILE A 62 -2.50 -5.35 -0.39
C ILE A 62 -2.09 -4.20 -1.31
N ALA A 63 -2.54 -4.22 -2.55
CA ALA A 63 -2.22 -3.18 -3.53
C ALA A 63 -2.74 -1.81 -3.05
N GLY A 64 -3.97 -1.75 -2.54
CA GLY A 64 -4.56 -0.51 -2.03
C GLY A 64 -3.81 0.05 -0.84
N TYR A 65 -3.39 -0.80 0.09
CA TYR A 65 -2.63 -0.36 1.26
C TYR A 65 -1.26 0.19 0.89
N MET A 66 -0.62 -0.37 -0.13
CA MET A 66 0.75 -0.03 -0.52
C MET A 66 0.83 0.96 -1.69
N HIS A 67 -0.31 1.44 -2.22
CA HIS A 67 -0.33 2.18 -3.48
C HIS A 67 0.54 3.44 -3.51
N ASP A 68 0.70 4.13 -2.40
CA ASP A 68 1.47 5.37 -2.33
C ASP A 68 2.84 5.22 -1.64
N ILE A 69 3.32 3.99 -1.45
CA ILE A 69 4.59 3.75 -0.73
C ILE A 69 5.78 4.47 -1.38
N GLY A 70 5.70 4.73 -2.69
CA GLY A 70 6.73 5.45 -3.43
C GLY A 70 6.93 6.89 -2.96
N ASN A 71 5.97 7.48 -2.24
CA ASN A 71 6.10 8.80 -1.67
C ASN A 71 7.24 8.91 -0.65
N ALA A 72 7.72 7.78 -0.12
CA ALA A 72 8.88 7.75 0.76
C ALA A 72 10.17 8.20 0.03
N ILE A 73 10.19 8.10 -1.29
CA ILE A 73 11.33 8.49 -2.13
C ILE A 73 11.07 9.83 -2.80
N ASN A 74 10.03 9.92 -3.64
CA ASN A 74 9.74 11.13 -4.39
C ASN A 74 8.30 11.12 -4.89
N ARG A 75 7.59 12.24 -4.77
CA ARG A 75 6.21 12.36 -5.25
C ARG A 75 6.10 12.27 -6.78
N THR A 76 7.07 12.83 -7.51
CA THR A 76 7.05 12.91 -8.97
C THR A 76 6.94 11.54 -9.63
N HIS A 77 7.64 10.53 -9.09
CA HIS A 77 7.64 9.16 -9.60
C HIS A 77 7.19 8.17 -8.54
N HIS A 78 6.26 8.57 -7.66
CA HIS A 78 5.88 7.73 -6.52
C HIS A 78 5.32 6.36 -6.94
N ALA A 79 4.63 6.28 -8.08
CA ALA A 79 4.09 5.00 -8.55
C ALA A 79 5.20 4.03 -8.94
N GLU A 80 6.22 4.49 -9.65
CA GLU A 80 7.37 3.66 -10.06
C GLU A 80 8.20 3.23 -8.85
N TYR A 81 8.53 4.16 -7.97
CA TYR A 81 9.27 3.86 -6.75
C TYR A 81 8.46 2.96 -5.82
N GLY A 82 7.14 3.17 -5.75
CA GLY A 82 6.26 2.32 -4.97
C GLY A 82 6.25 0.89 -5.46
N GLY A 83 6.21 0.70 -6.78
CA GLY A 83 6.31 -0.63 -7.39
C GLY A 83 7.60 -1.34 -7.05
N LEU A 84 8.73 -0.64 -7.12
CA LEU A 84 10.04 -1.20 -6.78
C LEU A 84 10.16 -1.55 -5.30
N LEU A 85 9.71 -0.66 -4.42
CA LEU A 85 9.73 -0.91 -2.97
C LEU A 85 8.82 -2.07 -2.59
N ALA A 86 7.61 -2.09 -3.13
CA ALA A 86 6.65 -3.16 -2.85
C ALA A 86 7.15 -4.51 -3.33
N ASP A 87 7.70 -4.56 -4.56
CA ASP A 87 8.27 -5.78 -5.12
C ASP A 87 9.38 -6.33 -4.23
N GLY A 88 10.31 -5.47 -3.80
CA GLY A 88 11.42 -5.86 -2.94
C GLY A 88 10.94 -6.38 -1.58
N ILE A 89 9.97 -5.70 -0.96
CA ILE A 89 9.45 -6.09 0.34
C ILE A 89 8.69 -7.42 0.25
N LEU A 90 7.85 -7.59 -0.76
CA LEU A 90 7.07 -8.80 -0.93
C LEU A 90 7.96 -10.01 -1.22
N LYS A 91 8.98 -9.85 -2.06
CA LYS A 91 9.95 -10.91 -2.33
C LYS A 91 10.74 -11.31 -1.08
N LYS A 92 11.20 -10.32 -0.32
CA LYS A 92 11.93 -10.53 0.94
C LYS A 92 11.12 -11.34 1.94
N ASN A 93 9.79 -11.21 1.93
CA ASN A 93 8.88 -11.91 2.83
C ASN A 93 8.25 -13.16 2.21
N GLY A 94 8.79 -13.64 1.08
CA GLY A 94 8.39 -14.90 0.48
C GLY A 94 7.10 -14.86 -0.33
N HIS A 95 6.59 -13.68 -0.67
CA HIS A 95 5.39 -13.55 -1.50
C HIS A 95 5.72 -13.82 -2.97
N GLU A 96 4.89 -14.63 -3.64
CA GLU A 96 4.99 -14.88 -5.07
C GLU A 96 4.02 -13.98 -5.83
N HIS A 97 4.49 -13.44 -6.95
CA HIS A 97 3.68 -12.58 -7.81
C HIS A 97 2.74 -13.38 -8.70
#